data_4efd71c825019d8db2c144b96228502c
#
_entry.id   4efd71c825019d8db2c144b96228502c
#
_cell.length_a   1.000
_cell.length_b   1.000
_cell.length_c   1.000
_cell.angle_alpha   90.00
_cell.angle_beta   90.00
_cell.angle_gamma   90.00
#
_symmetry.space_group_name_H-M   'P 1'
#
loop_
_entity.id
_entity.type
_entity.pdbx_description
1 polymer ?
#
loop_
_entity_poly.entity_id
_entity_poly.type
_entity_poly.pdbx_seq_one_letter_code
_entity_poly.pdbx_strand_id
1 'polypeptide(L)'
;MQYGNHIKVCRGIYYHHGIYVGNGQVIHYKSHGIVMTSLEEFSEGEEIEVVHHSGQNFAETVNRAYERLGENLYNLVVNNCESFANWCATGESKSKQVDGVMSMITSLFFN
;
A
#
# COMPACT_ATOMS: atom_id res chain seq x y z
N MET A 1 -14.55 9.47 1.79
CA MET A 1 -13.37 8.80 1.20
C MET A 1 -13.49 8.85 -0.30
N GLN A 2 -12.41 9.19 -0.95
CA GLN A 2 -12.41 9.50 -2.37
C GLN A 2 -11.70 8.43 -3.19
N TYR A 3 -12.24 8.13 -4.37
CA TYR A 3 -11.62 7.27 -5.38
C TYR A 3 -10.15 7.66 -5.57
N GLY A 4 -9.26 6.70 -5.41
CA GLY A 4 -7.82 6.92 -5.54
C GLY A 4 -7.12 7.28 -4.25
N ASN A 5 -7.84 7.44 -3.14
CA ASN A 5 -7.18 7.72 -1.86
C ASN A 5 -6.26 6.58 -1.44
N HIS A 6 -5.08 6.95 -0.97
CA HIS A 6 -4.22 6.07 -0.22
C HIS A 6 -4.77 6.06 1.21
N ILE A 7 -5.13 4.89 1.72
CA ILE A 7 -5.72 4.75 3.05
C ILE A 7 -4.90 3.79 3.89
N LYS A 8 -5.02 3.94 5.21
CA LYS A 8 -4.34 3.05 6.15
C LYS A 8 -5.20 2.81 7.38
N VAL A 9 -4.97 1.68 8.02
CA VAL A 9 -5.60 1.30 9.28
C VAL A 9 -4.53 0.75 10.22
N CYS A 10 -4.75 0.93 11.52
CA CYS A 10 -3.82 0.41 12.53
C CYS A 10 -3.96 -1.10 12.69
N ARG A 11 -2.84 -1.80 12.67
CA ARG A 11 -2.76 -3.24 12.93
C ARG A 11 -1.89 -3.50 14.16
N GLY A 12 -2.05 -2.69 15.19
CA GLY A 12 -1.26 -2.82 16.41
C GLY A 12 0.09 -2.15 16.27
N ILE A 13 1.11 -2.91 15.89
CA ILE A 13 2.48 -2.38 15.81
C ILE A 13 2.84 -1.78 14.45
N TYR A 14 1.94 -1.87 13.47
CA TYR A 14 2.18 -1.30 12.15
C TYR A 14 0.86 -0.84 11.55
N TYR A 15 0.94 -0.11 10.45
CA TYR A 15 -0.22 0.30 9.67
C TYR A 15 -0.35 -0.54 8.42
N HIS A 16 -1.58 -0.95 8.11
CA HIS A 16 -1.89 -1.65 6.87
C HIS A 16 -2.43 -0.63 5.86
N HIS A 17 -1.82 -0.59 4.68
CA HIS A 17 -2.11 0.41 3.65
C HIS A 17 -2.81 -0.21 2.46
N GLY A 18 -3.60 0.61 1.78
CA GLY A 18 -4.29 0.19 0.56
C GLY A 18 -4.70 1.39 -0.27
N ILE A 19 -5.27 1.10 -1.44
CA ILE A 19 -5.81 2.12 -2.34
C ILE A 19 -7.31 1.91 -2.47
N TYR A 20 -8.06 2.94 -2.13
CA TYR A 20 -9.51 2.90 -2.30
C TYR A 20 -9.84 3.10 -3.78
N VAL A 21 -10.51 2.12 -4.40
CA VAL A 21 -10.76 2.17 -5.84
C VAL A 21 -12.24 2.41 -6.17
N GLY A 22 -13.01 2.86 -5.19
CA GLY A 22 -14.42 3.15 -5.37
C GLY A 22 -15.30 1.94 -5.11
N ASN A 23 -16.60 2.15 -5.07
CA ASN A 23 -17.60 1.10 -4.86
C ASN A 23 -17.36 0.24 -3.62
N GLY A 24 -16.77 0.84 -2.57
CA GLY A 24 -16.50 0.12 -1.34
C GLY A 24 -15.40 -0.92 -1.45
N GLN A 25 -14.49 -0.78 -2.43
CA GLN A 25 -13.43 -1.75 -2.69
C GLN A 25 -12.05 -1.15 -2.47
N VAL A 26 -11.13 -1.98 -1.98
CA VAL A 26 -9.74 -1.57 -1.70
C VAL A 26 -8.80 -2.57 -2.34
N ILE A 27 -7.76 -2.07 -3.01
CA ILE A 27 -6.69 -2.92 -3.53
C ILE A 27 -5.50 -2.75 -2.58
N HIS A 28 -5.00 -3.86 -2.05
CA HIS A 28 -3.92 -3.83 -1.07
C HIS A 28 -3.06 -5.08 -1.12
N TYR A 29 -1.86 -4.95 -0.58
CA TYR A 29 -0.92 -6.07 -0.49
C TYR A 29 -1.26 -6.86 0.77
N LYS A 30 -1.72 -8.09 0.59
CA LYS A 30 -2.14 -8.94 1.70
C LYS A 30 -1.38 -10.26 1.64
N SER A 31 -0.72 -10.62 2.74
CA SER A 31 0.03 -11.87 2.87
C SER A 31 1.02 -12.12 1.74
N HIS A 32 0.57 -12.72 0.66
CA HIS A 32 1.44 -13.14 -0.43
C HIS A 32 1.16 -12.46 -1.76
N GLY A 33 0.22 -11.52 -1.79
CA GLY A 33 -0.12 -10.92 -3.06
C GLY A 33 -1.00 -9.69 -2.95
N ILE A 34 -1.27 -9.11 -4.09
CA ILE A 34 -2.08 -7.91 -4.19
C ILE A 34 -3.49 -8.32 -4.57
N VAL A 35 -4.44 -7.98 -3.71
CA VAL A 35 -5.83 -8.41 -3.81
C VAL A 35 -6.78 -7.22 -3.72
N MET A 36 -8.02 -7.44 -4.15
CA MET A 36 -9.10 -6.46 -3.98
C MET A 36 -10.10 -7.06 -3.00
N THR A 37 -10.41 -6.31 -1.94
CA THR A 37 -11.37 -6.73 -0.93
C THR A 37 -12.34 -5.60 -0.66
N SER A 38 -13.36 -5.88 0.14
CA SER A 38 -14.27 -4.83 0.59
C SER A 38 -13.56 -3.92 1.59
N LEU A 39 -14.10 -2.73 1.75
CA LEU A 39 -13.61 -1.77 2.73
C LEU A 39 -13.69 -2.36 4.14
N GLU A 40 -14.76 -3.10 4.43
CA GLU A 40 -14.96 -3.73 5.73
C GLU A 40 -13.89 -4.77 6.01
N GLU A 41 -13.57 -5.58 5.03
CA GLU A 41 -12.53 -6.59 5.15
C GLU A 41 -11.17 -5.94 5.33
N PHE A 42 -10.90 -4.87 4.61
CA PHE A 42 -9.65 -4.12 4.74
C PHE A 42 -9.50 -3.52 6.13
N SER A 43 -10.55 -2.87 6.63
CA SER A 43 -10.46 -2.12 7.88
C SER A 43 -10.49 -2.99 9.13
N GLU A 44 -11.18 -4.11 9.08
CA GLU A 44 -11.38 -5.00 10.22
C GLU A 44 -11.89 -4.25 11.45
N GLY A 45 -12.78 -3.28 11.22
CA GLY A 45 -13.39 -2.50 12.29
C GLY A 45 -12.55 -1.33 12.80
N GLU A 46 -11.34 -1.15 12.28
CA GLU A 46 -10.49 -0.05 12.69
C GLU A 46 -10.80 1.22 11.91
N GLU A 47 -10.44 2.35 12.51
CA GLU A 47 -10.63 3.65 11.86
C GLU A 47 -9.74 3.78 10.64
N ILE A 48 -10.32 4.23 9.53
CA ILE A 48 -9.58 4.41 8.28
C ILE A 48 -9.05 5.84 8.23
N GLU A 49 -7.76 5.97 7.96
CA GLU A 49 -7.11 7.27 7.80
C GLU A 49 -6.68 7.43 6.36
N VAL A 50 -6.76 8.66 5.85
CA VAL A 50 -6.31 8.98 4.51
C VAL A 50 -4.87 9.48 4.58
N VAL A 51 -4.01 8.95 3.71
CA VAL A 51 -2.62 9.40 3.59
C VAL A 51 -2.57 10.36 2.39
N HIS A 52 -2.21 11.60 2.66
CA HIS A 52 -2.17 12.63 1.63
C HIS A 52 -0.82 12.68 0.94
N HIS A 53 -0.85 12.82 -0.37
CA HIS A 53 0.35 12.98 -1.19
C HIS A 53 0.17 14.24 -2.03
N SER A 54 1.16 15.12 -2.00
CA SER A 54 1.13 16.35 -2.77
C SER A 54 1.13 16.05 -4.27
N GLY A 55 0.20 16.66 -4.99
CA GLY A 55 0.14 16.49 -6.45
C GLY A 55 -0.31 15.13 -6.93
N GLN A 56 -0.97 14.36 -6.08
CA GLN A 56 -1.42 13.03 -6.46
C GLN A 56 -2.46 13.08 -7.59
N ASN A 57 -2.28 12.20 -8.57
CA ASN A 57 -3.27 11.98 -9.62
C ASN A 57 -4.06 10.73 -9.26
N PHE A 58 -5.32 10.91 -8.85
CA PHE A 58 -6.14 9.80 -8.35
C PHE A 58 -6.43 8.74 -9.41
N ALA A 59 -6.67 9.15 -10.65
CA ALA A 59 -6.93 8.20 -11.73
C ALA A 59 -5.70 7.33 -11.99
N GLU A 60 -4.51 7.91 -12.02
CA GLU A 60 -3.28 7.15 -12.20
C GLU A 60 -3.01 6.23 -11.01
N THR A 61 -3.34 6.70 -9.80
CA THR A 61 -3.19 5.89 -8.60
C THR A 61 -4.00 4.59 -8.73
N VAL A 62 -5.25 4.72 -9.15
CA VAL A 62 -6.12 3.55 -9.31
C VAL A 62 -5.62 2.66 -10.45
N ASN A 63 -5.18 3.26 -11.55
CA ASN A 63 -4.64 2.50 -12.68
C ASN A 63 -3.43 1.65 -12.24
N ARG A 64 -2.53 2.24 -11.45
CA ARG A 64 -1.37 1.51 -10.94
C ARG A 64 -1.79 0.37 -10.02
N ALA A 65 -2.80 0.60 -9.18
CA ALA A 65 -3.29 -0.44 -8.30
C ALA A 65 -3.84 -1.63 -9.09
N TYR A 66 -4.65 -1.35 -10.11
CA TYR A 66 -5.20 -2.41 -10.96
C TYR A 66 -4.10 -3.11 -11.77
N GLU A 67 -3.09 -2.37 -12.18
CA GLU A 67 -1.98 -2.94 -12.96
C GLU A 67 -1.28 -4.06 -12.22
N ARG A 68 -1.17 -3.94 -10.90
CA ARG A 68 -0.49 -4.94 -10.09
C ARG A 68 -1.44 -5.90 -9.38
N LEU A 69 -2.74 -5.73 -9.57
CA LEU A 69 -3.72 -6.64 -8.95
C LEU A 69 -3.45 -8.07 -9.42
N GLY A 70 -3.36 -8.98 -8.47
CA GLY A 70 -3.11 -10.39 -8.76
C GLY A 70 -1.66 -10.80 -8.67
N GLU A 71 -0.73 -9.85 -8.49
CA GLU A 71 0.67 -10.20 -8.29
C GLU A 71 0.81 -11.08 -7.06
N ASN A 72 1.64 -12.11 -7.18
CA ASN A 72 1.86 -13.07 -6.13
C ASN A 72 3.34 -13.06 -5.78
N LEU A 73 3.70 -12.20 -4.82
CA LEU A 73 5.08 -11.96 -4.47
C LEU A 73 5.40 -12.57 -3.11
N TYR A 74 6.53 -13.21 -3.02
CA TYR A 74 6.97 -13.86 -1.80
C TYR A 74 8.01 -13.07 -1.02
N ASN A 75 8.59 -12.04 -1.60
CA ASN A 75 9.60 -11.24 -0.94
C ASN A 75 8.95 -10.16 -0.09
N LEU A 76 8.62 -10.50 1.13
CA LEU A 76 7.87 -9.63 2.03
C LEU A 76 8.70 -8.48 2.60
N VAL A 77 10.03 -8.55 2.50
CA VAL A 77 10.90 -7.49 3.04
C VAL A 77 10.83 -6.23 2.20
N VAL A 78 10.79 -6.39 0.88
CA VAL A 78 10.81 -5.24 -0.04
C VAL A 78 9.43 -4.89 -0.58
N ASN A 79 8.48 -5.83 -0.53
CA ASN A 79 7.14 -5.61 -1.05
C ASN A 79 6.14 -5.71 0.08
N ASN A 80 5.84 -4.58 0.71
CA ASN A 80 4.85 -4.52 1.76
C ASN A 80 3.71 -3.59 1.38
N CYS A 81 2.70 -3.53 2.22
CA CYS A 81 1.49 -2.78 1.93
C CYS A 81 1.76 -1.28 1.78
N GLU A 82 2.65 -0.71 2.60
CA GLU A 82 2.96 0.71 2.48
C GLU A 82 3.72 1.03 1.20
N SER A 83 4.70 0.19 0.85
CA SER A 83 5.49 0.36 -0.36
C SER A 83 4.61 0.30 -1.60
N PHE A 84 3.69 -0.66 -1.63
CA PHE A 84 2.72 -0.78 -2.72
C PHE A 84 1.85 0.47 -2.83
N ALA A 85 1.26 0.90 -1.70
CA ALA A 85 0.35 2.03 -1.71
C ALA A 85 1.05 3.33 -2.10
N ASN A 86 2.28 3.54 -1.61
CA ASN A 86 3.08 4.71 -1.99
C ASN A 86 3.40 4.70 -3.49
N TRP A 87 3.76 3.54 -4.02
CA TRP A 87 4.03 3.44 -5.47
C TRP A 87 2.77 3.79 -6.28
N CYS A 88 1.61 3.28 -5.87
CA CYS A 88 0.36 3.61 -6.56
C CYS A 88 0.11 5.12 -6.54
N ALA A 89 0.29 5.75 -5.39
CA ALA A 89 -0.03 7.17 -5.22
C ALA A 89 0.99 8.09 -5.89
N THR A 90 2.27 7.72 -5.89
CA THR A 90 3.34 8.63 -6.29
C THR A 90 4.20 8.14 -7.45
N GLY A 91 4.18 6.85 -7.74
CA GLY A 91 5.07 6.23 -8.70
C GLY A 91 6.42 5.84 -8.10
N GLU A 92 6.59 6.00 -6.78
CA GLU A 92 7.83 5.65 -6.09
C GLU A 92 7.58 4.63 -4.99
N SER A 93 8.40 3.58 -4.95
CA SER A 93 8.28 2.51 -3.95
C SER A 93 9.09 2.83 -2.70
N LYS A 94 8.49 3.61 -1.79
CA LYS A 94 9.13 3.94 -0.52
C LYS A 94 8.20 3.56 0.63
N SER A 95 8.80 3.08 1.73
CA SER A 95 8.05 2.70 2.91
C SER A 95 8.78 3.16 4.16
N LYS A 96 8.10 3.93 5.01
CA LYS A 96 8.65 4.37 6.28
C LYS A 96 8.79 3.21 7.26
N GLN A 97 7.98 2.19 7.11
CA GLN A 97 8.01 1.01 7.98
C GLN A 97 9.18 0.10 7.67
N VAL A 98 9.64 0.12 6.42
CA VAL A 98 10.66 -0.81 5.95
C VAL A 98 11.97 -0.13 5.61
N ASP A 99 11.95 1.18 5.34
CA ASP A 99 13.15 1.93 4.94
C ASP A 99 14.36 1.70 5.85
N GLY A 100 14.14 1.71 7.16
CA GLY A 100 15.23 1.46 8.10
C GLY A 100 15.86 0.10 7.91
N VAL A 101 15.04 -0.93 7.78
CA VAL A 101 15.50 -2.30 7.56
C VAL A 101 16.19 -2.44 6.21
N MET A 102 15.54 -1.92 5.16
CA MET A 102 16.09 -1.98 3.80
C MET A 102 17.39 -1.19 3.68
N SER A 103 17.47 -0.06 4.36
CA SER A 103 18.68 0.74 4.38
C SER A 103 19.83 -0.03 5.00
N MET A 104 19.60 -0.75 6.08
CA MET A 104 20.59 -1.60 6.71
C MET A 104 21.04 -2.74 5.79
N ILE A 105 20.08 -3.40 5.16
CA ILE A 105 20.35 -4.51 4.24
C ILE A 105 21.16 -4.00 3.04
N THR A 106 20.75 -2.89 2.46
CA THR A 106 21.42 -2.29 1.31
C THR A 106 22.87 -1.93 1.69
N SER A 107 23.05 -1.35 2.88
CA SER A 107 24.35 -0.97 3.36
C SER A 107 25.27 -2.18 3.50
N LEU A 108 24.73 -3.32 3.93
CA LEU A 108 25.49 -4.55 4.12
C LEU A 108 25.87 -5.23 2.81
N PHE A 109 24.99 -5.18 1.80
CA PHE A 109 25.16 -5.96 0.59
C PHE A 109 25.53 -5.16 -0.66
N PHE A 110 25.23 -3.88 -0.70
CA PHE A 110 25.41 -3.08 -1.90
C PHE A 110 26.23 -1.81 -1.69
N ASN A 111 26.70 -1.64 -0.52
CA ASN A 111 27.45 -0.44 -0.19
C ASN A 111 28.91 -0.55 -0.66
#